data_e8fe6b3f5ffb56d19ec0edb7935ed091
#
_entry.id   e8fe6b3f5ffb56d19ec0edb7935ed091
#
_cell.length_a   1.000
_cell.length_b   1.000
_cell.length_c   1.000
_cell.angle_alpha   90.00
_cell.angle_beta   90.00
_cell.angle_gamma   90.00
#
_symmetry.space_group_name_H-M   'P 1'
#
loop_
_entity.id
_entity.type
_entity.pdbx_description
1 polymer ?
#
loop_
_entity_poly.entity_id
_entity_poly.type
_entity_poly.pdbx_seq_one_letter_code
_entity_poly.pdbx_strand_id
1 'polypeptide(L)'
;MAVIDSAYQYYLSTYAGSGTSRYDTHKKSQLRAVYNNIVKVNKDSPLYKINFTRDTGRFAIDIKEQARSIENFIAALSNNAPDDNAEHAFSRKIAQSSDEDAVSVQYIGSNMDADNSKQFDVTVERLATPQVNRGMYLAPGASDFVPGNYSFDLNTNLSSYEFQYTISGRDTNETVQRKIMRLINNANIGLNATLVSNDRGQNALSITSQQTGLSDNEQYLFEIMPAPDSGSIRAMRTLGINDITEMPVNSLFLLNATEHSSLSDTFTVNNAFELTLKAPSAGGETATIGFKADTDAIADNVQSLVNVYNNMIQLGHNYHGSQESGKLLHDMESVAKSYFNELESIGLNLQQDGSIHIDKSLLTDAVSAPDARESFHTLNNFKNGLQRKATQASIDPISYVSKVLIAYKNPGHNFAAAYHSSVYSGLMLDTYC
;
A
#
# COMPACT_ATOMS: atom_id res chain seq x y z
N MET A 1 22.94 -44.60 -18.95
CA MET A 1 22.28 -43.32 -19.24
C MET A 1 20.80 -43.43 -19.62
N ALA A 2 20.41 -44.41 -20.44
CA ALA A 2 19.01 -44.57 -20.90
C ALA A 2 17.97 -44.85 -19.78
N VAL A 3 18.34 -45.59 -18.73
CA VAL A 3 17.40 -46.03 -17.68
C VAL A 3 17.00 -44.88 -16.73
N ILE A 4 17.93 -43.96 -16.41
CA ILE A 4 17.67 -42.83 -15.54
C ILE A 4 16.84 -41.78 -16.28
N ASP A 5 17.09 -41.61 -17.56
CA ASP A 5 16.34 -40.68 -18.40
C ASP A 5 14.87 -41.14 -18.61
N SER A 6 14.69 -42.46 -18.76
CA SER A 6 13.35 -43.05 -18.88
C SER A 6 12.57 -43.02 -17.57
N ALA A 7 13.21 -43.23 -16.42
CA ALA A 7 12.57 -43.08 -15.11
C ALA A 7 12.17 -41.62 -14.84
N TYR A 8 13.02 -40.66 -15.21
CA TYR A 8 12.74 -39.24 -15.10
C TYR A 8 11.60 -38.82 -16.05
N GLN A 9 11.63 -39.31 -17.30
CA GLN A 9 10.55 -39.06 -18.26
C GLN A 9 9.21 -39.67 -17.81
N TYR A 10 9.27 -40.90 -17.24
CA TYR A 10 8.07 -41.51 -16.65
C TYR A 10 7.55 -40.74 -15.46
N TYR A 11 8.42 -40.28 -14.56
CA TYR A 11 8.03 -39.42 -13.43
C TYR A 11 7.41 -38.12 -13.90
N LEU A 12 8.04 -37.43 -14.84
CA LEU A 12 7.49 -36.18 -15.41
C LEU A 12 6.16 -36.40 -16.13
N SER A 13 5.99 -37.53 -16.85
CA SER A 13 4.75 -37.80 -17.57
C SER A 13 3.60 -38.22 -16.65
N THR A 14 3.92 -38.89 -15.55
CA THR A 14 2.94 -39.47 -14.62
C THR A 14 2.50 -38.47 -13.54
N TYR A 15 3.46 -37.68 -13.02
CA TYR A 15 3.22 -36.83 -11.85
C TYR A 15 3.28 -35.32 -12.13
N ALA A 16 3.93 -34.90 -13.21
CA ALA A 16 3.89 -33.50 -13.64
C ALA A 16 2.68 -33.23 -14.54
N GLY A 17 1.49 -33.49 -14.01
CA GLY A 17 0.28 -33.02 -14.64
C GLY A 17 0.36 -31.52 -14.92
N SER A 18 -0.35 -31.06 -15.92
CA SER A 18 -0.37 -29.68 -16.44
C SER A 18 -0.87 -28.60 -15.45
N GLY A 19 -1.04 -28.94 -14.18
CA GLY A 19 -1.35 -28.02 -13.09
C GLY A 19 -0.18 -27.93 -12.13
N THR A 20 0.39 -26.76 -11.97
CA THR A 20 1.25 -26.44 -10.82
C THR A 20 0.50 -26.80 -9.55
N SER A 21 1.06 -27.72 -8.75
CA SER A 21 0.51 -28.02 -7.43
C SER A 21 0.35 -26.72 -6.65
N ARG A 22 -0.78 -26.56 -5.96
CA ARG A 22 -1.08 -25.41 -5.09
C ARG A 22 0.04 -25.13 -4.05
N TYR A 23 0.92 -26.09 -3.83
CA TYR A 23 1.99 -26.08 -2.84
C TYR A 23 3.39 -26.08 -3.45
N ASP A 24 3.55 -26.22 -4.76
CA ASP A 24 4.83 -26.24 -5.44
C ASP A 24 4.99 -24.99 -6.32
N THR A 25 5.79 -24.04 -5.84
CA THR A 25 6.12 -22.80 -6.53
C THR A 25 7.29 -22.92 -7.50
N HIS A 26 7.95 -24.11 -7.56
CA HIS A 26 9.15 -24.26 -8.36
C HIS A 26 8.86 -24.51 -9.84
N LYS A 27 9.54 -23.77 -10.71
CA LYS A 27 9.45 -23.99 -12.15
C LYS A 27 10.11 -25.33 -12.53
N LYS A 28 9.49 -26.08 -13.44
CA LYS A 28 10.00 -27.36 -13.98
C LYS A 28 11.46 -27.28 -14.45
N SER A 29 11.87 -26.14 -15.02
CA SER A 29 13.25 -25.88 -15.44
C SER A 29 14.23 -25.81 -14.27
N GLN A 30 13.83 -25.26 -13.12
CA GLN A 30 14.63 -25.17 -11.91
C GLN A 30 14.86 -26.56 -11.31
N LEU A 31 13.79 -27.35 -11.16
CA LEU A 31 13.88 -28.74 -10.69
C LEU A 31 14.76 -29.58 -11.62
N ARG A 32 14.65 -29.40 -12.94
CA ARG A 32 15.50 -30.10 -13.91
C ARG A 32 16.97 -29.72 -13.79
N ALA A 33 17.29 -28.44 -13.56
CA ALA A 33 18.65 -27.96 -13.36
C ALA A 33 19.29 -28.59 -12.10
N VAL A 34 18.55 -28.61 -10.99
CA VAL A 34 18.98 -29.23 -9.73
C VAL A 34 19.18 -30.75 -9.91
N TYR A 35 18.21 -31.42 -10.55
CA TYR A 35 18.33 -32.85 -10.84
C TYR A 35 19.57 -33.17 -11.69
N ASN A 36 19.83 -32.42 -12.75
CA ASN A 36 21.02 -32.60 -13.58
C ASN A 36 22.31 -32.37 -12.79
N ASN A 37 22.33 -31.38 -11.89
CA ASN A 37 23.47 -31.16 -10.99
C ASN A 37 23.67 -32.33 -10.02
N ILE A 38 22.59 -32.85 -9.42
CA ILE A 38 22.64 -34.02 -8.54
C ILE A 38 23.18 -35.24 -9.30
N VAL A 39 22.68 -35.46 -10.52
CA VAL A 39 23.16 -36.59 -11.39
C VAL A 39 24.64 -36.43 -11.73
N LYS A 40 25.08 -35.22 -12.09
CA LYS A 40 26.48 -34.91 -12.39
C LYS A 40 27.36 -35.12 -11.16
N VAL A 41 26.98 -34.57 -10.01
CA VAL A 41 27.68 -34.73 -8.74
C VAL A 41 27.75 -36.22 -8.33
N ASN A 42 26.65 -36.97 -8.47
CA ASN A 42 26.64 -38.41 -8.16
C ASN A 42 27.49 -39.25 -9.11
N LYS A 43 27.65 -38.80 -10.36
CA LYS A 43 28.46 -39.51 -11.36
C LYS A 43 29.96 -39.32 -11.14
N ASP A 44 30.37 -38.11 -10.81
CA ASP A 44 31.78 -37.68 -10.81
C ASP A 44 32.35 -37.47 -9.39
N SER A 45 31.52 -37.63 -8.34
CA SER A 45 31.91 -37.30 -6.97
C SER A 45 32.18 -38.50 -6.07
N PRO A 46 32.95 -38.32 -5.03
CA PRO A 46 33.18 -39.31 -3.99
C PRO A 46 31.87 -39.65 -3.25
N LEU A 47 31.85 -40.85 -2.64
CA LEU A 47 30.76 -41.31 -1.79
C LEU A 47 30.84 -40.60 -0.42
N TYR A 48 29.84 -39.83 -0.10
CA TYR A 48 29.70 -39.16 1.20
C TYR A 48 28.69 -39.91 2.06
N LYS A 49 28.93 -39.93 3.38
CA LYS A 49 27.98 -40.33 4.40
C LYS A 49 27.47 -39.10 5.10
N ILE A 50 26.15 -38.96 5.21
CA ILE A 50 25.49 -37.96 6.02
C ILE A 50 25.01 -38.65 7.30
N ASN A 51 25.46 -38.20 8.46
CA ASN A 51 24.94 -38.66 9.74
C ASN A 51 23.68 -37.84 10.09
N PHE A 52 22.52 -38.43 9.91
CA PHE A 52 21.24 -37.81 10.28
C PHE A 52 21.09 -37.82 11.80
N THR A 53 21.71 -36.84 12.43
CA THR A 53 21.43 -36.50 13.82
C THR A 53 20.23 -35.55 13.89
N ARG A 54 19.67 -35.34 15.09
CA ARG A 54 18.60 -34.38 15.32
C ARG A 54 19.01 -32.99 14.86
N ASP A 55 20.26 -32.60 15.08
CA ASP A 55 20.78 -31.27 14.70
C ASP A 55 20.96 -31.13 13.19
N THR A 56 21.41 -32.19 12.50
CA THR A 56 21.48 -32.19 11.03
C THR A 56 20.10 -32.04 10.40
N GLY A 57 19.09 -32.76 10.93
CA GLY A 57 17.74 -32.67 10.45
C GLY A 57 17.13 -31.28 10.69
N ARG A 58 17.35 -30.69 11.88
CA ARG A 58 16.91 -29.33 12.18
C ARG A 58 17.56 -28.32 11.27
N PHE A 59 18.88 -28.38 11.11
CA PHE A 59 19.59 -27.44 10.24
C PHE A 59 19.06 -27.46 8.80
N ALA A 60 18.80 -28.64 8.24
CA ALA A 60 18.22 -28.76 6.90
C ALA A 60 16.79 -28.19 6.82
N ILE A 61 15.98 -28.38 7.86
CA ILE A 61 14.63 -27.81 7.95
C ILE A 61 14.73 -26.29 8.05
N ASP A 62 15.55 -25.77 8.96
CA ASP A 62 15.73 -24.33 9.18
C ASP A 62 16.23 -23.63 7.92
N ILE A 63 17.16 -24.24 7.16
CA ILE A 63 17.59 -23.74 5.84
C ILE A 63 16.40 -23.64 4.89
N LYS A 64 15.60 -24.68 4.80
CA LYS A 64 14.44 -24.72 3.91
C LYS A 64 13.40 -23.66 4.29
N GLU A 65 13.14 -23.48 5.60
CA GLU A 65 12.21 -22.47 6.10
C GLU A 65 12.70 -21.05 5.83
N GLN A 66 13.97 -20.75 6.10
CA GLN A 66 14.54 -19.43 5.82
C GLN A 66 14.61 -19.15 4.31
N ALA A 67 14.97 -20.15 3.50
CA ALA A 67 14.96 -20.03 2.05
C ALA A 67 13.55 -19.74 1.51
N ARG A 68 12.53 -20.43 2.02
CA ARG A 68 11.12 -20.15 1.68
C ARG A 68 10.66 -18.77 2.15
N SER A 69 11.14 -18.32 3.30
CA SER A 69 10.87 -16.97 3.78
C SER A 69 11.37 -15.92 2.79
N ILE A 70 12.57 -16.09 2.25
CA ILE A 70 13.13 -15.23 1.19
C ILE A 70 12.26 -15.29 -0.07
N GLU A 71 11.91 -16.50 -0.54
CA GLU A 71 11.07 -16.68 -1.74
C GLU A 71 9.70 -16.05 -1.58
N ASN A 72 9.04 -16.24 -0.43
CA ASN A 72 7.73 -15.68 -0.13
C ASN A 72 7.77 -14.16 -0.06
N PHE A 73 8.81 -13.60 0.56
CA PHE A 73 9.00 -12.16 0.63
C PHE A 73 9.18 -11.56 -0.78
N ILE A 74 10.03 -12.16 -1.61
CA ILE A 74 10.25 -11.68 -2.99
C ILE A 74 8.98 -11.83 -3.83
N ALA A 75 8.21 -12.91 -3.63
CA ALA A 75 6.91 -13.07 -4.28
C ALA A 75 5.89 -12.01 -3.82
N ALA A 76 5.89 -11.65 -2.53
CA ALA A 76 5.03 -10.60 -2.00
C ALA A 76 5.39 -9.23 -2.57
N LEU A 77 6.68 -8.92 -2.75
CA LEU A 77 7.12 -7.71 -3.44
C LEU A 77 6.59 -7.64 -4.89
N SER A 78 6.50 -8.79 -5.57
CA SER A 78 5.99 -8.88 -6.95
C SER A 78 4.47 -8.74 -7.02
N ASN A 79 3.74 -9.29 -6.02
CA ASN A 79 2.27 -9.25 -5.98
C ASN A 79 1.72 -7.87 -5.58
N ASN A 80 2.52 -7.06 -4.90
CA ASN A 80 2.14 -5.69 -4.55
C ASN A 80 2.36 -4.70 -5.71
N ALA A 81 2.93 -5.16 -6.83
CA ALA A 81 2.98 -4.43 -8.08
C ALA A 81 1.84 -4.93 -8.99
N PRO A 82 0.91 -4.07 -9.46
CA PRO A 82 -0.23 -4.50 -10.30
C PRO A 82 0.18 -5.14 -11.64
N ASP A 83 1.42 -5.01 -12.01
CA ASP A 83 2.00 -5.60 -13.20
C ASP A 83 3.14 -6.52 -12.80
N ASP A 84 3.03 -7.78 -13.08
CA ASP A 84 3.86 -8.99 -12.95
C ASP A 84 5.42 -8.82 -12.86
N ASN A 85 5.93 -7.60 -12.67
CA ASN A 85 7.35 -7.26 -12.63
C ASN A 85 7.80 -6.85 -11.23
N ALA A 86 8.43 -7.77 -10.51
CA ALA A 86 9.14 -7.52 -9.25
C ALA A 86 10.25 -6.41 -9.35
N GLU A 87 10.47 -5.87 -10.54
CA GLU A 87 11.40 -4.76 -10.79
C GLU A 87 10.89 -3.45 -10.20
N HIS A 88 9.54 -3.28 -10.06
CA HIS A 88 8.93 -2.04 -9.57
C HIS A 88 8.92 -1.89 -8.04
N ALA A 89 9.28 -2.93 -7.29
CA ALA A 89 9.26 -2.88 -5.81
C ALA A 89 10.22 -1.83 -5.22
N PHE A 90 11.30 -1.50 -5.93
CA PHE A 90 12.30 -0.51 -5.52
C PHE A 90 12.24 0.79 -6.32
N SER A 91 11.32 0.91 -7.29
CA SER A 91 11.09 2.10 -8.11
C SER A 91 9.69 2.68 -7.93
N ARG A 92 9.05 2.39 -6.79
CA ARG A 92 7.72 2.90 -6.48
C ARG A 92 7.71 4.42 -6.45
N LYS A 93 6.72 5.00 -7.11
CA LYS A 93 6.52 6.45 -7.19
C LYS A 93 5.23 6.85 -6.49
N ILE A 94 5.25 8.00 -5.85
CA ILE A 94 4.07 8.68 -5.33
C ILE A 94 3.91 10.02 -6.04
N ALA A 95 2.66 10.44 -6.18
CA ALA A 95 2.39 11.79 -6.65
C ALA A 95 2.83 12.81 -5.60
N GLN A 96 3.38 13.92 -6.05
CA GLN A 96 3.79 15.02 -5.20
C GLN A 96 3.35 16.35 -5.81
N SER A 97 2.94 17.26 -4.95
CA SER A 97 2.77 18.68 -5.25
C SER A 97 4.03 19.44 -4.81
N SER A 98 4.44 20.45 -5.58
CA SER A 98 5.50 21.37 -5.16
C SER A 98 5.04 22.33 -4.04
N ASP A 99 3.71 22.49 -3.89
CA ASP A 99 3.06 23.26 -2.82
C ASP A 99 1.93 22.42 -2.22
N GLU A 100 2.24 21.64 -1.16
CA GLU A 100 1.27 20.80 -0.48
C GLU A 100 0.30 21.58 0.42
N ASP A 101 0.58 22.85 0.71
CA ASP A 101 -0.29 23.72 1.49
C ASP A 101 -1.43 24.27 0.61
N ALA A 102 -1.17 24.53 -0.66
CA ALA A 102 -2.20 24.94 -1.63
C ALA A 102 -2.93 23.74 -2.26
N VAL A 103 -2.20 22.69 -2.68
CA VAL A 103 -2.76 21.54 -3.39
C VAL A 103 -2.11 20.26 -2.89
N SER A 104 -2.89 19.33 -2.35
CA SER A 104 -2.43 17.96 -2.13
C SER A 104 -2.87 17.05 -3.26
N VAL A 105 -2.07 16.02 -3.54
CA VAL A 105 -2.30 15.09 -4.64
C VAL A 105 -2.15 13.66 -4.17
N GLN A 106 -3.05 12.79 -4.64
CA GLN A 106 -2.94 11.34 -4.50
C GLN A 106 -3.01 10.70 -5.89
N TYR A 107 -2.10 9.77 -6.16
CA TYR A 107 -2.17 8.98 -7.38
C TYR A 107 -3.10 7.78 -7.20
N ILE A 108 -4.11 7.66 -8.05
CA ILE A 108 -5.12 6.59 -8.03
C ILE A 108 -5.08 5.72 -9.31
N GLY A 109 -4.18 6.06 -10.25
CA GLY A 109 -3.96 5.32 -11.49
C GLY A 109 -3.11 4.06 -11.33
N SER A 110 -2.80 3.39 -12.44
CA SER A 110 -1.90 2.24 -12.45
C SER A 110 -0.42 2.67 -12.44
N ASN A 111 0.48 1.83 -11.90
CA ASN A 111 1.92 2.12 -11.88
C ASN A 111 2.54 2.26 -13.28
N MET A 112 1.99 1.57 -14.30
CA MET A 112 2.42 1.72 -15.71
C MET A 112 2.14 3.11 -16.24
N ASP A 113 1.02 3.70 -15.88
CA ASP A 113 0.63 5.04 -16.31
C ASP A 113 1.46 6.11 -15.61
N ALA A 114 1.97 5.84 -14.40
CA ALA A 114 2.83 6.76 -13.66
C ALA A 114 4.15 7.08 -14.39
N ASP A 115 4.73 6.12 -15.09
CA ASP A 115 5.97 6.33 -15.85
C ASP A 115 5.77 7.18 -17.11
N ASN A 116 4.56 7.18 -17.65
CA ASN A 116 4.18 7.94 -18.85
C ASN A 116 3.44 9.26 -18.53
N SER A 117 3.05 9.48 -17.28
CA SER A 117 2.32 10.68 -16.88
C SER A 117 3.25 11.89 -16.84
N LYS A 118 2.84 12.93 -17.55
CA LYS A 118 3.56 14.21 -17.57
C LYS A 118 3.23 15.02 -16.33
N GLN A 119 4.18 15.80 -15.88
CA GLN A 119 3.93 16.86 -14.90
C GLN A 119 2.90 17.84 -15.45
N PHE A 120 2.09 18.39 -14.56
CA PHE A 120 1.13 19.44 -14.90
C PHE A 120 1.07 20.46 -13.75
N ASP A 121 0.66 21.65 -14.12
CA ASP A 121 0.66 22.79 -13.23
C ASP A 121 -0.77 23.10 -12.75
N VAL A 122 -0.90 23.44 -11.46
CA VAL A 122 -2.16 23.82 -10.81
C VAL A 122 -1.99 25.17 -10.11
N THR A 123 -2.87 26.13 -10.40
CA THR A 123 -2.97 27.38 -9.65
C THR A 123 -4.37 27.50 -9.09
N VAL A 124 -4.50 27.63 -7.78
CA VAL A 124 -5.80 27.72 -7.09
C VAL A 124 -6.19 29.18 -6.97
N GLU A 125 -7.31 29.59 -7.58
CA GLU A 125 -7.84 30.94 -7.46
C GLU A 125 -8.80 31.07 -6.26
N ARG A 126 -9.69 30.10 -6.09
CA ARG A 126 -10.61 30.05 -4.95
C ARG A 126 -11.06 28.63 -4.66
N LEU A 127 -11.42 28.38 -3.41
CA LEU A 127 -12.01 27.12 -2.94
C LEU A 127 -13.52 27.13 -3.17
N ALA A 128 -14.09 25.92 -3.22
CA ALA A 128 -15.53 25.72 -3.19
C ALA A 128 -16.08 26.05 -1.80
N THR A 129 -17.24 26.70 -1.77
CA THR A 129 -17.90 27.02 -0.51
C THR A 129 -19.28 26.37 -0.41
N PRO A 130 -19.71 25.99 0.80
CA PRO A 130 -21.05 25.47 1.04
C PRO A 130 -22.11 26.59 1.03
N GLN A 131 -23.37 26.19 0.93
CA GLN A 131 -24.48 27.09 1.23
C GLN A 131 -24.64 27.25 2.73
N VAL A 132 -24.86 28.49 3.18
CA VAL A 132 -25.17 28.81 4.58
C VAL A 132 -26.47 29.60 4.68
N ASN A 133 -27.42 29.06 5.43
CA ASN A 133 -28.62 29.78 5.87
C ASN A 133 -28.42 30.10 7.36
N ARG A 134 -28.23 31.37 7.67
CA ARG A 134 -28.05 31.87 9.05
C ARG A 134 -29.28 32.62 9.46
N GLY A 135 -29.93 32.13 10.50
CA GLY A 135 -31.12 32.73 11.08
C GLY A 135 -30.86 34.04 11.82
N MET A 136 -31.94 34.57 12.38
CA MET A 136 -31.91 35.79 13.19
C MET A 136 -31.20 35.55 14.53
N TYR A 137 -30.44 36.56 14.99
CA TYR A 137 -29.82 36.55 16.32
C TYR A 137 -30.88 36.84 17.38
N LEU A 138 -31.19 35.87 18.23
CA LEU A 138 -32.21 35.93 19.26
C LEU A 138 -31.54 35.90 20.65
N ALA A 139 -32.16 36.65 21.61
CA ALA A 139 -31.69 36.59 23.00
C ALA A 139 -31.96 35.22 23.60
N PRO A 140 -30.97 34.52 24.16
CA PRO A 140 -31.10 33.08 24.54
C PRO A 140 -32.18 32.81 25.56
N GLY A 141 -32.33 33.70 26.54
CA GLY A 141 -33.29 33.57 27.65
C GLY A 141 -34.70 34.15 27.36
N ALA A 142 -34.89 34.82 26.21
CA ALA A 142 -36.23 35.34 25.83
C ALA A 142 -37.11 34.20 25.26
N SER A 143 -38.42 34.48 25.20
CA SER A 143 -39.43 33.55 24.65
C SER A 143 -40.22 34.28 23.57
N ASP A 144 -39.67 34.36 22.36
CA ASP A 144 -40.28 35.09 21.25
C ASP A 144 -41.23 34.20 20.43
N PHE A 145 -41.31 32.93 20.77
CA PHE A 145 -42.18 31.95 20.11
C PHE A 145 -43.46 31.69 20.89
N VAL A 146 -44.56 31.53 20.16
CA VAL A 146 -45.84 31.12 20.73
C VAL A 146 -45.82 29.60 20.96
N PRO A 147 -46.34 29.09 22.10
CA PRO A 147 -46.48 27.63 22.29
C PRO A 147 -47.39 27.01 21.24
N GLY A 148 -46.98 25.85 20.69
CA GLY A 148 -47.75 25.16 19.65
C GLY A 148 -46.94 24.06 18.95
N ASN A 149 -47.56 23.43 17.95
CA ASN A 149 -46.93 22.47 17.04
C ASN A 149 -46.65 23.21 15.73
N TYR A 150 -45.47 22.98 15.21
CA TYR A 150 -44.94 23.65 14.03
C TYR A 150 -44.29 22.66 13.11
N SER A 151 -44.30 22.95 11.80
CA SER A 151 -43.53 22.19 10.83
C SER A 151 -42.92 23.09 9.76
N PHE A 152 -41.87 22.57 9.14
CA PHE A 152 -41.26 23.17 7.97
C PHE A 152 -40.73 22.08 7.05
N ASP A 153 -40.72 22.38 5.77
CA ASP A 153 -40.14 21.51 4.75
C ASP A 153 -38.72 21.96 4.45
N LEU A 154 -37.85 20.98 4.32
CA LEU A 154 -36.47 21.18 3.90
C LEU A 154 -36.28 20.39 2.59
N ASN A 155 -36.13 21.13 1.52
CA ASN A 155 -35.97 20.58 0.17
C ASN A 155 -34.50 20.60 -0.20
N THR A 156 -33.99 19.44 -0.65
CA THR A 156 -32.69 19.31 -1.33
C THR A 156 -32.98 18.96 -2.79
N ASN A 157 -31.97 18.98 -3.64
CA ASN A 157 -32.12 18.58 -5.05
C ASN A 157 -32.60 17.14 -5.26
N LEU A 158 -32.45 16.29 -4.24
CA LEU A 158 -32.78 14.85 -4.31
C LEU A 158 -34.09 14.51 -3.59
N SER A 159 -34.46 15.24 -2.54
CA SER A 159 -35.55 14.83 -1.64
C SER A 159 -36.10 16.01 -0.87
N SER A 160 -37.37 15.90 -0.45
CA SER A 160 -38.04 16.83 0.46
C SER A 160 -38.29 16.14 1.80
N TYR A 161 -38.02 16.85 2.88
CA TYR A 161 -38.12 16.38 4.26
C TYR A 161 -39.00 17.29 5.06
N GLU A 162 -40.07 16.78 5.69
CA GLU A 162 -40.89 17.52 6.64
C GLU A 162 -40.37 17.39 8.06
N PHE A 163 -40.08 18.47 8.74
CA PHE A 163 -39.67 18.53 10.14
C PHE A 163 -40.78 19.06 11.00
N GLN A 164 -41.16 18.28 12.01
CA GLN A 164 -42.18 18.66 13.00
C GLN A 164 -41.53 18.88 14.35
N TYR A 165 -41.93 19.97 15.04
CA TYR A 165 -41.45 20.28 16.38
C TYR A 165 -42.51 20.99 17.22
N THR A 166 -42.40 20.79 18.54
CA THR A 166 -43.31 21.41 19.50
C THR A 166 -42.59 22.42 20.34
N ILE A 167 -43.21 23.60 20.50
CA ILE A 167 -42.75 24.64 21.39
C ILE A 167 -43.70 24.68 22.60
N SER A 168 -43.13 24.56 23.79
CA SER A 168 -43.87 24.66 25.06
C SER A 168 -43.75 26.07 25.64
N GLY A 169 -44.67 26.45 26.56
CA GLY A 169 -44.63 27.77 27.21
C GLY A 169 -43.40 28.00 28.13
N ARG A 170 -42.56 27.00 28.30
CA ARG A 170 -41.30 27.09 29.05
C ARG A 170 -40.07 27.17 28.18
N ASP A 171 -40.23 27.02 26.87
CA ASP A 171 -39.11 27.04 25.94
C ASP A 171 -38.61 28.47 25.73
N THR A 172 -37.34 28.67 25.86
CA THR A 172 -36.63 29.89 25.47
C THR A 172 -36.20 29.83 24.01
N ASN A 173 -35.79 30.95 23.44
CA ASN A 173 -35.27 31.00 22.07
C ASN A 173 -34.14 29.99 21.84
N GLU A 174 -33.19 29.90 22.77
CA GLU A 174 -32.11 28.95 22.70
C GLU A 174 -32.61 27.50 22.71
N THR A 175 -33.63 27.19 23.55
CA THR A 175 -34.20 25.85 23.61
C THR A 175 -34.83 25.46 22.26
N VAL A 176 -35.55 26.38 21.63
CA VAL A 176 -36.18 26.16 20.31
C VAL A 176 -35.10 25.97 19.24
N GLN A 177 -34.11 26.86 19.19
CA GLN A 177 -33.00 26.76 18.24
C GLN A 177 -32.26 25.42 18.41
N ARG A 178 -31.96 24.97 19.65
CA ARG A 178 -31.34 23.69 19.93
C ARG A 178 -32.20 22.47 19.53
N LYS A 179 -33.53 22.56 19.68
CA LYS A 179 -34.44 21.51 19.19
C LYS A 179 -34.32 21.36 17.68
N ILE A 180 -34.40 22.43 16.93
CA ILE A 180 -34.31 22.40 15.47
C ILE A 180 -32.92 21.95 15.01
N MET A 181 -31.86 22.47 15.65
CA MET A 181 -30.48 22.02 15.41
C MET A 181 -30.34 20.48 15.53
N ARG A 182 -30.87 19.92 16.62
CA ARG A 182 -30.82 18.46 16.83
C ARG A 182 -31.65 17.69 15.78
N LEU A 183 -32.82 18.20 15.41
CA LEU A 183 -33.67 17.57 14.40
C LEU A 183 -32.94 17.48 13.06
N ILE A 184 -32.32 18.55 12.59
CA ILE A 184 -31.59 18.59 11.33
C ILE A 184 -30.35 17.69 11.39
N ASN A 185 -29.56 17.79 12.44
CA ASN A 185 -28.34 16.99 12.58
C ASN A 185 -28.63 15.48 12.70
N ASN A 186 -29.70 15.10 13.43
CA ASN A 186 -30.09 13.70 13.57
C ASN A 186 -30.68 13.10 12.28
N ALA A 187 -31.22 13.92 11.40
CA ALA A 187 -31.75 13.47 10.11
C ALA A 187 -30.67 12.99 9.14
N ASN A 188 -29.40 13.40 9.34
CA ASN A 188 -28.25 13.02 8.53
C ASN A 188 -28.49 13.15 7.01
N ILE A 189 -29.04 14.28 6.60
CA ILE A 189 -29.45 14.58 5.22
C ILE A 189 -28.43 15.45 4.46
N GLY A 190 -27.16 15.41 4.87
CA GLY A 190 -26.10 16.21 4.24
C GLY A 190 -26.07 17.67 4.67
N LEU A 191 -26.69 18.00 5.81
CA LEU A 191 -26.68 19.33 6.41
C LEU A 191 -26.10 19.28 7.82
N ASN A 192 -25.47 20.37 8.22
CA ASN A 192 -24.97 20.57 9.57
C ASN A 192 -25.56 21.87 10.16
N ALA A 193 -26.26 21.72 11.27
CA ALA A 193 -26.86 22.88 11.99
C ALA A 193 -26.05 23.16 13.26
N THR A 194 -25.70 24.42 13.47
CA THR A 194 -24.93 24.91 14.64
C THR A 194 -25.56 26.21 15.20
N LEU A 195 -25.26 26.51 16.45
CA LEU A 195 -25.61 27.81 17.05
C LEU A 195 -24.36 28.69 17.01
N VAL A 196 -24.55 29.89 16.42
CA VAL A 196 -23.51 30.92 16.33
C VAL A 196 -23.91 32.08 17.21
N SER A 197 -23.03 32.53 18.09
CA SER A 197 -23.26 33.66 18.98
C SER A 197 -22.59 34.92 18.45
N ASN A 198 -23.26 36.08 18.62
CA ASN A 198 -22.67 37.36 18.35
C ASN A 198 -22.05 38.01 19.62
N ASP A 199 -21.38 39.13 19.46
CA ASP A 199 -20.70 39.84 20.57
C ASP A 199 -21.70 40.36 21.65
N ARG A 200 -22.99 40.35 21.36
CA ARG A 200 -24.07 40.75 22.31
C ARG A 200 -24.63 39.53 23.05
N GLY A 201 -24.07 38.35 22.88
CA GLY A 201 -24.54 37.11 23.53
C GLY A 201 -25.88 36.60 22.98
N GLN A 202 -26.28 37.01 21.78
CA GLN A 202 -27.45 36.49 21.08
C GLN A 202 -27.04 35.30 20.20
N ASN A 203 -27.92 34.32 20.05
CA ASN A 203 -27.66 33.11 19.27
C ASN A 203 -28.47 33.12 17.97
N ALA A 204 -27.82 32.72 16.87
CA ALA A 204 -28.47 32.42 15.60
C ALA A 204 -28.28 30.92 15.26
N LEU A 205 -29.31 30.32 14.69
CA LEU A 205 -29.20 29.00 14.12
C LEU A 205 -28.58 29.10 12.71
N SER A 206 -27.43 28.49 12.50
CA SER A 206 -26.76 28.43 11.20
C SER A 206 -26.85 27.04 10.65
N ILE A 207 -27.33 26.88 9.43
CA ILE A 207 -27.48 25.62 8.71
C ILE A 207 -26.56 25.68 7.50
N THR A 208 -25.63 24.73 7.41
CA THR A 208 -24.61 24.67 6.37
C THR A 208 -24.72 23.36 5.61
N SER A 209 -24.65 23.38 4.29
CA SER A 209 -24.58 22.18 3.48
C SER A 209 -23.23 21.48 3.64
N GLN A 210 -23.21 20.16 3.61
CA GLN A 210 -21.96 19.39 3.53
C GLN A 210 -21.39 19.43 2.10
N GLN A 211 -22.26 19.51 1.11
CA GLN A 211 -21.88 19.72 -0.28
C GLN A 211 -21.48 21.19 -0.48
N THR A 212 -20.50 21.38 -1.35
CA THR A 212 -20.04 22.70 -1.81
C THR A 212 -20.39 22.91 -3.28
N GLY A 213 -20.23 24.12 -3.76
CA GLY A 213 -20.46 24.45 -5.16
C GLY A 213 -21.91 24.32 -5.60
N LEU A 214 -22.18 24.73 -6.82
CA LEU A 214 -23.52 24.74 -7.40
C LEU A 214 -23.43 24.36 -8.88
N SER A 215 -24.23 23.39 -9.31
CA SER A 215 -24.34 23.03 -10.73
C SER A 215 -25.08 24.11 -11.51
N ASP A 216 -24.82 24.22 -12.82
CA ASP A 216 -25.40 25.25 -13.69
C ASP A 216 -26.96 25.28 -13.70
N ASN A 217 -27.56 24.13 -13.38
CA ASN A 217 -29.04 23.99 -13.39
C ASN A 217 -29.66 24.13 -12.01
N GLU A 218 -28.90 24.42 -10.97
CA GLU A 218 -29.33 24.53 -9.59
C GLU A 218 -29.29 25.98 -9.14
N GLN A 219 -30.24 26.39 -8.30
CA GLN A 219 -30.28 27.71 -7.70
C GLN A 219 -29.82 27.71 -6.25
N TYR A 220 -29.91 26.58 -5.58
CA TYR A 220 -29.53 26.36 -4.18
C TYR A 220 -29.25 24.87 -3.95
N LEU A 221 -28.50 24.57 -2.90
CA LEU A 221 -28.26 23.18 -2.48
C LEU A 221 -29.38 22.67 -1.56
N PHE A 222 -29.99 23.56 -0.80
CA PHE A 222 -31.18 23.30 0.00
C PHE A 222 -32.02 24.54 0.19
N GLU A 223 -33.33 24.35 0.38
CA GLU A 223 -34.31 25.40 0.63
C GLU A 223 -35.16 25.02 1.85
N ILE A 224 -35.48 25.98 2.68
CA ILE A 224 -36.33 25.79 3.87
C ILE A 224 -37.60 26.59 3.72
N MET A 225 -38.74 25.90 3.75
CA MET A 225 -40.05 26.52 3.62
C MET A 225 -40.91 26.23 4.84
N PRO A 226 -41.61 27.24 5.42
CA PRO A 226 -42.57 26.97 6.50
C PRO A 226 -43.78 26.19 5.96
N ALA A 227 -44.40 25.38 6.80
CA ALA A 227 -45.71 24.83 6.49
C ALA A 227 -46.72 25.96 6.28
N PRO A 228 -47.80 25.75 5.49
CA PRO A 228 -48.70 26.80 5.07
C PRO A 228 -49.63 27.36 6.16
N ASP A 229 -49.44 26.92 7.41
CA ASP A 229 -50.16 27.48 8.55
C ASP A 229 -49.53 28.77 9.09
N SER A 230 -50.35 29.65 9.64
CA SER A 230 -49.94 30.97 10.11
C SER A 230 -48.95 30.91 11.28
N GLY A 231 -48.98 29.85 12.09
CA GLY A 231 -48.06 29.64 13.21
C GLY A 231 -46.67 29.31 12.72
N SER A 232 -46.55 28.33 11.84
CA SER A 232 -45.26 27.88 11.23
C SER A 232 -44.62 29.02 10.42
N ILE A 233 -45.43 29.81 9.67
CA ILE A 233 -44.91 30.97 8.94
C ILE A 233 -44.34 32.02 9.93
N ARG A 234 -45.03 32.28 11.06
CA ARG A 234 -44.56 33.24 12.07
C ARG A 234 -43.27 32.72 12.76
N ALA A 235 -43.23 31.44 13.15
CA ALA A 235 -42.08 30.86 13.77
C ALA A 235 -40.86 30.89 12.83
N MET A 236 -41.05 30.58 11.54
CA MET A 236 -40.00 30.65 10.53
C MET A 236 -39.46 32.07 10.35
N ARG A 237 -40.35 33.06 10.32
CA ARG A 237 -39.94 34.47 10.24
C ARG A 237 -39.12 34.90 11.47
N THR A 238 -39.46 34.41 12.67
CA THR A 238 -38.68 34.68 13.88
C THR A 238 -37.33 33.98 13.85
N LEU A 239 -37.27 32.76 13.34
CA LEU A 239 -36.01 31.99 13.18
C LEU A 239 -35.13 32.59 12.09
N GLY A 240 -35.70 32.98 10.95
CA GLY A 240 -35.01 33.55 9.78
C GLY A 240 -34.09 32.59 9.05
N ILE A 241 -34.29 31.28 9.18
CA ILE A 241 -33.41 30.23 8.58
C ILE A 241 -33.75 29.90 7.13
N ASN A 242 -34.83 30.46 6.61
CA ASN A 242 -35.26 30.29 5.22
C ASN A 242 -34.42 31.10 4.22
N ASP A 243 -33.74 32.15 4.68
CA ASP A 243 -32.95 33.01 3.80
C ASP A 243 -31.51 32.55 3.67
N ILE A 244 -31.05 32.48 2.43
CA ILE A 244 -29.65 32.12 2.14
C ILE A 244 -28.75 33.30 2.50
N THR A 245 -27.85 33.11 3.43
CA THR A 245 -26.90 34.13 3.86
C THR A 245 -25.62 34.11 3.02
N GLU A 246 -25.15 32.91 2.68
CA GLU A 246 -23.98 32.70 1.86
C GLU A 246 -24.32 31.67 0.77
N MET A 247 -24.19 32.10 -0.49
CA MET A 247 -24.42 31.22 -1.64
C MET A 247 -23.28 30.24 -1.81
N PRO A 248 -23.54 28.98 -2.22
CA PRO A 248 -22.49 28.05 -2.57
C PRO A 248 -21.75 28.56 -3.80
N VAL A 249 -20.43 28.37 -3.81
CA VAL A 249 -19.55 28.78 -4.92
C VAL A 249 -18.67 27.63 -5.31
N ASN A 250 -18.46 27.45 -6.60
CA ASN A 250 -17.56 26.44 -7.15
C ASN A 250 -16.09 26.82 -6.90
N SER A 251 -15.24 25.84 -6.71
CA SER A 251 -13.80 26.07 -6.79
C SER A 251 -13.42 26.54 -8.18
N LEU A 252 -12.39 27.37 -8.26
CA LEU A 252 -11.82 27.87 -9.50
C LEU A 252 -10.32 27.69 -9.48
N PHE A 253 -9.78 27.07 -10.51
CA PHE A 253 -8.36 26.77 -10.62
C PHE A 253 -7.91 26.68 -12.07
N LEU A 254 -6.62 26.87 -12.31
CA LEU A 254 -6.00 26.72 -13.62
C LEU A 254 -5.27 25.38 -13.66
N LEU A 255 -5.49 24.58 -14.71
CA LEU A 255 -4.71 23.42 -15.05
C LEU A 255 -3.91 23.74 -16.31
N ASN A 256 -2.57 23.75 -16.24
CA ASN A 256 -1.70 24.13 -17.37
C ASN A 256 -2.15 25.47 -17.99
N ALA A 257 -2.45 26.48 -17.16
CA ALA A 257 -2.97 27.79 -17.56
C ALA A 257 -4.36 27.79 -18.22
N THR A 258 -5.11 26.68 -18.16
CA THR A 258 -6.51 26.63 -18.61
C THR A 258 -7.41 26.67 -17.40
N GLU A 259 -8.44 27.55 -17.41
CA GLU A 259 -9.39 27.71 -16.32
C GLU A 259 -10.36 26.52 -16.24
N HIS A 260 -10.53 26.02 -15.04
CA HIS A 260 -11.45 24.95 -14.68
C HIS A 260 -12.20 25.29 -13.41
N SER A 261 -13.39 24.74 -13.28
CA SER A 261 -14.17 24.84 -12.06
C SER A 261 -14.69 23.48 -11.62
N SER A 262 -14.83 23.30 -10.30
CA SER A 262 -15.37 22.06 -9.73
C SER A 262 -16.35 22.38 -8.61
N LEU A 263 -17.34 21.51 -8.40
CA LEU A 263 -18.31 21.62 -7.31
C LEU A 263 -17.65 21.36 -5.94
N SER A 264 -16.50 20.70 -5.92
CA SER A 264 -15.78 20.32 -4.70
C SER A 264 -14.32 20.72 -4.81
N ASP A 265 -13.68 20.87 -3.65
CA ASP A 265 -12.22 21.06 -3.56
C ASP A 265 -11.44 19.77 -3.82
N THR A 266 -12.11 18.61 -3.80
CA THR A 266 -11.52 17.32 -4.16
C THR A 266 -12.14 16.81 -5.46
N PHE A 267 -11.30 16.53 -6.45
CA PHE A 267 -11.71 16.06 -7.77
C PHE A 267 -10.61 15.24 -8.43
N THR A 268 -10.98 14.52 -9.48
CA THR A 268 -10.06 13.63 -10.20
C THR A 268 -9.64 14.25 -11.53
N VAL A 269 -8.32 14.23 -11.79
CA VAL A 269 -7.74 14.66 -13.07
C VAL A 269 -7.24 13.45 -13.84
N ASN A 270 -7.64 13.34 -15.10
CA ASN A 270 -7.25 12.26 -16.05
C ASN A 270 -7.53 10.84 -15.53
N ASN A 271 -8.46 10.66 -14.59
CA ASN A 271 -8.76 9.40 -13.90
C ASN A 271 -7.53 8.76 -13.21
N ALA A 272 -6.49 9.53 -12.94
CA ALA A 272 -5.22 9.05 -12.40
C ALA A 272 -4.77 9.82 -11.15
N PHE A 273 -5.15 11.08 -11.04
CA PHE A 273 -4.79 11.93 -9.91
C PHE A 273 -6.03 12.42 -9.19
N GLU A 274 -6.12 12.19 -7.90
CA GLU A 274 -7.06 12.85 -7.03
C GLU A 274 -6.38 14.08 -6.43
N LEU A 275 -6.90 15.26 -6.74
CA LEU A 275 -6.42 16.55 -6.22
C LEU A 275 -7.36 17.05 -5.14
N THR A 276 -6.78 17.60 -4.07
CA THR A 276 -7.53 18.34 -3.05
C THR A 276 -6.93 19.73 -2.91
N LEU A 277 -7.72 20.73 -3.25
CA LEU A 277 -7.39 22.14 -3.07
C LEU A 277 -7.55 22.49 -1.58
N LYS A 278 -6.54 23.10 -0.97
CA LYS A 278 -6.53 23.42 0.48
C LYS A 278 -6.58 24.92 0.73
N ALA A 279 -5.91 25.70 -0.12
CA ALA A 279 -5.84 27.13 -0.03
C ALA A 279 -5.69 27.78 -1.40
N PRO A 280 -6.13 29.03 -1.60
CA PRO A 280 -5.78 29.80 -2.78
C PRO A 280 -4.26 29.97 -2.88
N SER A 281 -3.71 29.87 -4.09
CA SER A 281 -2.28 30.02 -4.34
C SER A 281 -1.78 31.42 -3.98
N ALA A 282 -0.79 31.50 -3.11
CA ALA A 282 -0.25 32.78 -2.64
C ALA A 282 0.40 33.53 -3.81
N GLY A 283 -0.09 34.75 -4.10
CA GLY A 283 0.50 35.57 -5.17
C GLY A 283 0.34 35.02 -6.60
N GLY A 284 -0.51 33.99 -6.80
CA GLY A 284 -0.65 33.31 -8.08
C GLY A 284 0.48 32.32 -8.38
N GLU A 285 1.21 31.87 -7.35
CA GLU A 285 2.20 30.81 -7.49
C GLU A 285 1.56 29.52 -7.98
N THR A 286 2.30 28.79 -8.80
CA THR A 286 1.80 27.57 -9.43
C THR A 286 2.36 26.35 -8.73
N ALA A 287 1.49 25.46 -8.28
CA ALA A 287 1.89 24.15 -7.77
C ALA A 287 2.12 23.19 -8.94
N THR A 288 3.33 22.66 -9.09
CA THR A 288 3.64 21.63 -10.08
C THR A 288 3.36 20.27 -9.49
N ILE A 289 2.48 19.50 -10.13
CA ILE A 289 2.14 18.13 -9.75
C ILE A 289 2.98 17.17 -10.60
N GLY A 290 3.68 16.28 -9.93
CA GLY A 290 4.56 15.30 -10.56
C GLY A 290 4.70 14.04 -9.74
N PHE A 291 5.69 13.23 -10.08
CA PHE A 291 6.02 12.02 -9.32
C PHE A 291 7.39 12.14 -8.66
N LYS A 292 7.48 11.63 -7.45
CA LYS A 292 8.75 11.37 -6.76
C LYS A 292 8.84 9.91 -6.35
N ALA A 293 10.06 9.44 -6.04
CA ALA A 293 10.25 8.13 -5.44
C ALA A 293 9.55 8.07 -4.05
N ASP A 294 8.85 6.98 -3.79
CA ASP A 294 8.30 6.67 -2.47
C ASP A 294 9.44 6.13 -1.57
N THR A 295 10.25 7.05 -1.05
CA THR A 295 11.46 6.72 -0.29
C THR A 295 11.18 5.86 0.92
N ASP A 296 10.06 6.08 1.60
CA ASP A 296 9.68 5.32 2.80
C ASP A 296 9.32 3.89 2.44
N ALA A 297 8.46 3.68 1.45
CA ALA A 297 8.08 2.35 0.99
C ALA A 297 9.29 1.58 0.40
N ILE A 298 10.17 2.27 -0.32
CA ILE A 298 11.40 1.66 -0.86
C ILE A 298 12.33 1.27 0.29
N ALA A 299 12.54 2.15 1.28
CA ALA A 299 13.38 1.87 2.44
C ALA A 299 12.83 0.68 3.26
N ASP A 300 11.52 0.58 3.45
CA ASP A 300 10.87 -0.54 4.13
C ASP A 300 11.05 -1.86 3.36
N ASN A 301 10.93 -1.82 2.05
CA ASN A 301 11.17 -2.98 1.18
C ASN A 301 12.64 -3.43 1.23
N VAL A 302 13.58 -2.48 1.22
CA VAL A 302 15.02 -2.76 1.36
C VAL A 302 15.33 -3.31 2.75
N GLN A 303 14.79 -2.71 3.81
CA GLN A 303 14.95 -3.20 5.17
C GLN A 303 14.47 -4.64 5.31
N SER A 304 13.32 -4.96 4.73
CA SER A 304 12.74 -6.30 4.77
C SER A 304 13.57 -7.31 3.96
N LEU A 305 14.11 -6.90 2.80
CA LEU A 305 15.03 -7.72 1.99
C LEU A 305 16.32 -8.03 2.77
N VAL A 306 16.90 -7.02 3.41
CA VAL A 306 18.11 -7.18 4.23
C VAL A 306 17.83 -8.05 5.45
N ASN A 307 16.67 -7.92 6.08
CA ASN A 307 16.30 -8.75 7.23
C ASN A 307 16.23 -10.24 6.86
N VAL A 308 15.57 -10.60 5.75
CA VAL A 308 15.51 -12.02 5.33
C VAL A 308 16.88 -12.56 4.91
N TYR A 309 17.73 -11.72 4.32
CA TYR A 309 19.13 -12.08 4.05
C TYR A 309 19.92 -12.31 5.35
N ASN A 310 19.87 -11.37 6.30
CA ASN A 310 20.58 -11.46 7.58
C ASN A 310 20.11 -12.65 8.42
N ASN A 311 18.84 -13.01 8.38
CA ASN A 311 18.32 -14.21 9.05
C ASN A 311 18.99 -15.49 8.51
N MET A 312 19.24 -15.57 7.21
CA MET A 312 19.94 -16.70 6.61
C MET A 312 21.42 -16.75 7.01
N ILE A 313 22.09 -15.59 7.07
CA ILE A 313 23.48 -15.47 7.57
C ILE A 313 23.55 -15.89 9.04
N GLN A 314 22.62 -15.40 9.88
CA GLN A 314 22.55 -15.76 11.29
C GLN A 314 22.30 -17.26 11.49
N LEU A 315 21.46 -17.87 10.67
CA LEU A 315 21.26 -19.31 10.67
C LEU A 315 22.60 -20.05 10.43
N GLY A 316 23.36 -19.62 9.43
CA GLY A 316 24.69 -20.18 9.14
C GLY A 316 25.64 -20.09 10.35
N HIS A 317 25.67 -18.96 11.05
CA HIS A 317 26.48 -18.76 12.26
C HIS A 317 26.00 -19.61 13.43
N ASN A 318 24.70 -19.73 13.65
CA ASN A 318 24.14 -20.53 14.76
C ASN A 318 24.51 -22.01 14.70
N TYR A 319 24.72 -22.55 13.49
CA TYR A 319 25.15 -23.94 13.29
C TYR A 319 26.65 -24.08 13.03
N HIS A 320 27.42 -22.98 13.07
CA HIS A 320 28.88 -23.06 12.92
C HIS A 320 29.49 -23.83 14.10
N GLY A 321 30.23 -24.86 13.84
CA GLY A 321 30.82 -25.76 14.85
C GLY A 321 30.02 -27.05 15.12
N SER A 322 28.72 -27.11 14.90
CA SER A 322 27.91 -28.32 14.93
C SER A 322 27.68 -28.93 13.53
N GLN A 323 27.65 -28.04 12.52
CA GLN A 323 27.51 -28.38 11.10
C GLN A 323 28.55 -27.59 10.25
N GLU A 324 28.87 -28.11 9.06
CA GLU A 324 29.69 -27.39 8.10
C GLU A 324 28.85 -26.30 7.38
N SER A 325 28.38 -25.31 8.15
CA SER A 325 27.55 -24.21 7.64
C SER A 325 28.31 -23.22 6.75
N GLY A 326 29.63 -23.35 6.63
CA GLY A 326 30.47 -22.47 5.84
C GLY A 326 30.08 -22.39 4.36
N LYS A 327 29.55 -23.45 3.78
CA LYS A 327 29.03 -23.43 2.42
C LYS A 327 27.78 -22.53 2.29
N LEU A 328 26.89 -22.58 3.27
CA LEU A 328 25.70 -21.70 3.30
C LEU A 328 26.12 -20.24 3.41
N LEU A 329 26.99 -19.93 4.36
CA LEU A 329 27.55 -18.59 4.54
C LEU A 329 28.23 -18.09 3.27
N HIS A 330 29.14 -18.92 2.69
CA HIS A 330 29.83 -18.56 1.44
C HIS A 330 28.85 -18.30 0.29
N ASP A 331 27.82 -19.12 0.12
CA ASP A 331 26.83 -18.97 -0.95
C ASP A 331 26.00 -17.68 -0.78
N MET A 332 25.59 -17.35 0.46
CA MET A 332 24.86 -16.12 0.74
C MET A 332 25.76 -14.89 0.63
N GLU A 333 26.93 -14.91 1.24
CA GLU A 333 27.91 -13.80 1.15
C GLU A 333 28.35 -13.54 -0.28
N SER A 334 28.47 -14.59 -1.13
CA SER A 334 28.86 -14.41 -2.53
C SER A 334 27.88 -13.54 -3.31
N VAL A 335 26.60 -13.54 -2.92
CA VAL A 335 25.59 -12.65 -3.54
C VAL A 335 25.87 -11.20 -3.15
N ALA A 336 26.07 -10.92 -1.87
CA ALA A 336 26.35 -9.55 -1.40
C ALA A 336 27.71 -9.05 -1.92
N LYS A 337 28.74 -9.90 -1.90
CA LYS A 337 30.09 -9.58 -2.40
C LYS A 337 30.13 -9.28 -3.90
N SER A 338 29.22 -9.89 -4.68
CA SER A 338 29.14 -9.62 -6.13
C SER A 338 28.69 -8.20 -6.46
N TYR A 339 28.07 -7.51 -5.52
CA TYR A 339 27.57 -6.13 -5.66
C TYR A 339 28.09 -5.23 -4.54
N PHE A 340 29.28 -5.56 -3.98
CA PHE A 340 29.78 -4.91 -2.75
C PHE A 340 29.85 -3.38 -2.89
N ASN A 341 30.54 -2.89 -3.92
CA ASN A 341 30.75 -1.45 -4.12
C ASN A 341 29.41 -0.72 -4.40
N GLU A 342 28.57 -1.35 -5.21
CA GLU A 342 27.26 -0.78 -5.58
C GLU A 342 26.29 -0.76 -4.38
N LEU A 343 26.32 -1.80 -3.53
CA LEU A 343 25.51 -1.85 -2.30
C LEU A 343 26.01 -0.81 -1.27
N GLU A 344 27.32 -0.68 -1.11
CA GLU A 344 27.91 0.32 -0.22
C GLU A 344 27.55 1.75 -0.65
N SER A 345 27.56 2.03 -1.95
CA SER A 345 27.19 3.35 -2.48
C SER A 345 25.75 3.78 -2.20
N ILE A 346 24.86 2.81 -1.98
CA ILE A 346 23.46 3.06 -1.63
C ILE A 346 23.14 2.85 -0.14
N GLY A 347 24.17 2.79 0.72
CA GLY A 347 24.02 2.67 2.16
C GLY A 347 23.80 1.26 2.69
N LEU A 348 24.06 0.20 1.89
CA LEU A 348 23.98 -1.20 2.31
C LEU A 348 25.39 -1.75 2.61
N ASN A 349 25.82 -1.63 3.85
CA ASN A 349 27.18 -1.92 4.29
C ASN A 349 27.35 -3.39 4.70
N LEU A 350 28.14 -4.16 3.95
CA LEU A 350 28.45 -5.55 4.28
C LEU A 350 29.43 -5.61 5.47
N GLN A 351 29.04 -6.31 6.53
CA GLN A 351 29.83 -6.48 7.74
C GLN A 351 30.78 -7.67 7.61
N GLN A 352 31.76 -7.77 8.55
CA GLN A 352 32.73 -8.87 8.58
C GLN A 352 32.11 -10.24 8.82
N ASP A 353 30.95 -10.30 9.50
CA ASP A 353 30.17 -11.51 9.73
C ASP A 353 29.28 -11.91 8.55
N GLY A 354 29.35 -11.18 7.44
CA GLY A 354 28.54 -11.40 6.25
C GLY A 354 27.14 -10.80 6.31
N SER A 355 26.74 -10.18 7.42
CA SER A 355 25.47 -9.44 7.53
C SER A 355 25.53 -8.10 6.81
N ILE A 356 24.38 -7.55 6.46
CA ILE A 356 24.25 -6.23 5.85
C ILE A 356 23.64 -5.27 6.87
N HIS A 357 24.28 -4.14 7.09
CA HIS A 357 23.77 -3.02 7.87
C HIS A 357 23.28 -1.91 6.93
N ILE A 358 22.13 -1.31 7.24
CA ILE A 358 21.54 -0.24 6.43
C ILE A 358 21.85 1.12 7.04
N ASP A 359 22.46 2.00 6.26
CA ASP A 359 22.49 3.44 6.51
C ASP A 359 21.26 4.06 5.84
N LYS A 360 20.24 4.39 6.65
CA LYS A 360 18.98 4.92 6.15
C LYS A 360 19.13 6.27 5.46
N SER A 361 20.07 7.11 5.90
CA SER A 361 20.28 8.43 5.32
C SER A 361 20.84 8.31 3.91
N LEU A 362 21.89 7.51 3.74
CA LEU A 362 22.47 7.23 2.43
C LEU A 362 21.49 6.54 1.49
N LEU A 363 20.71 5.60 2.00
CA LEU A 363 19.67 4.94 1.20
C LEU A 363 18.61 5.93 0.70
N THR A 364 18.14 6.81 1.57
CA THR A 364 17.14 7.82 1.21
C THR A 364 17.70 8.78 0.15
N ASP A 365 18.94 9.23 0.33
CA ASP A 365 19.61 10.11 -0.63
C ASP A 365 19.81 9.42 -1.98
N ALA A 366 20.27 8.16 -2.01
CA ALA A 366 20.49 7.40 -3.23
C ALA A 366 19.19 7.11 -4.01
N VAL A 367 18.08 6.91 -3.30
CA VAL A 367 16.76 6.64 -3.90
C VAL A 367 16.09 7.92 -4.40
N SER A 368 16.38 9.07 -3.75
CA SER A 368 15.83 10.37 -4.13
C SER A 368 16.62 11.07 -5.24
N ALA A 369 17.82 10.59 -5.54
CA ALA A 369 18.71 11.20 -6.54
C ALA A 369 18.10 11.14 -7.94
N PRO A 370 18.41 12.11 -8.82
CA PRO A 370 17.96 12.10 -10.21
C PRO A 370 18.41 10.87 -11.02
N ASP A 371 19.50 10.24 -10.60
CA ASP A 371 20.11 9.02 -11.18
C ASP A 371 19.79 7.75 -10.40
N ALA A 372 18.76 7.78 -9.53
CA ALA A 372 18.30 6.65 -8.72
C ALA A 372 18.02 5.35 -9.50
N ARG A 373 17.91 5.43 -10.83
CA ARG A 373 17.72 4.25 -11.70
C ARG A 373 18.85 3.23 -11.52
N GLU A 374 20.09 3.66 -11.32
CA GLU A 374 21.22 2.77 -11.08
C GLU A 374 21.09 2.07 -9.72
N SER A 375 20.67 2.81 -8.68
CA SER A 375 20.38 2.27 -7.36
C SER A 375 19.28 1.20 -7.41
N PHE A 376 18.20 1.46 -8.15
CA PHE A 376 17.11 0.49 -8.35
C PHE A 376 17.56 -0.77 -9.09
N HIS A 377 18.41 -0.61 -10.10
CA HIS A 377 18.98 -1.74 -10.83
C HIS A 377 19.87 -2.62 -9.92
N THR A 378 20.69 -2.02 -9.08
CA THR A 378 21.52 -2.72 -8.09
C THR A 378 20.68 -3.51 -7.10
N LEU A 379 19.64 -2.88 -6.50
CA LEU A 379 18.72 -3.55 -5.59
C LEU A 379 17.99 -4.73 -6.24
N ASN A 380 17.55 -4.58 -7.48
CA ASN A 380 16.93 -5.66 -8.24
C ASN A 380 17.89 -6.80 -8.55
N ASN A 381 19.13 -6.51 -8.90
CA ASN A 381 20.15 -7.52 -9.16
C ASN A 381 20.49 -8.31 -7.88
N PHE A 382 20.66 -7.62 -6.76
CA PHE A 382 20.86 -8.24 -5.46
C PHE A 382 19.67 -9.13 -5.08
N LYS A 383 18.43 -8.63 -5.16
CA LYS A 383 17.19 -9.41 -4.93
C LYS A 383 17.14 -10.67 -5.80
N ASN A 384 17.41 -10.55 -7.10
CA ASN A 384 17.38 -11.67 -8.03
C ASN A 384 18.50 -12.69 -7.75
N GLY A 385 19.67 -12.20 -7.33
CA GLY A 385 20.79 -13.04 -6.87
C GLY A 385 20.41 -13.86 -5.64
N LEU A 386 19.82 -13.19 -4.65
CA LEU A 386 19.33 -13.81 -3.41
C LEU A 386 18.22 -14.83 -3.67
N GLN A 387 17.26 -14.50 -4.54
CA GLN A 387 16.19 -15.42 -4.94
C GLN A 387 16.75 -16.72 -5.53
N ARG A 388 17.73 -16.62 -6.43
CA ARG A 388 18.34 -17.83 -7.05
C ARG A 388 19.00 -18.74 -6.01
N LYS A 389 19.71 -18.13 -5.04
CA LYS A 389 20.37 -18.91 -3.97
C LYS A 389 19.34 -19.48 -2.98
N ALA A 390 18.32 -18.73 -2.63
CA ALA A 390 17.23 -19.21 -1.80
C ALA A 390 16.50 -20.38 -2.44
N THR A 391 16.15 -20.30 -3.72
CA THR A 391 15.52 -21.40 -4.46
C THR A 391 16.41 -22.63 -4.48
N GLN A 392 17.71 -22.48 -4.68
CA GLN A 392 18.65 -23.61 -4.62
C GLN A 392 18.68 -24.24 -3.22
N ALA A 393 18.73 -23.43 -2.17
CA ALA A 393 18.75 -23.89 -0.78
C ALA A 393 17.42 -24.55 -0.36
N SER A 394 16.30 -24.03 -0.84
CA SER A 394 14.95 -24.58 -0.60
C SER A 394 14.77 -25.96 -1.24
N ILE A 395 15.32 -26.17 -2.45
CA ILE A 395 15.21 -27.45 -3.19
C ILE A 395 16.16 -28.48 -2.62
N ASP A 396 17.41 -28.11 -2.29
CA ASP A 396 18.43 -29.03 -1.81
C ASP A 396 19.13 -28.55 -0.52
N PRO A 397 18.41 -28.49 0.61
CA PRO A 397 18.99 -28.05 1.89
C PRO A 397 20.07 -29.01 2.40
N ILE A 398 20.03 -30.30 1.99
CA ILE A 398 21.02 -31.29 2.39
C ILE A 398 22.40 -31.04 1.77
N SER A 399 22.50 -30.26 0.72
CA SER A 399 23.78 -29.85 0.17
C SER A 399 24.66 -29.07 1.14
N TYR A 400 24.04 -28.47 2.17
CA TYR A 400 24.68 -27.64 3.17
C TYR A 400 24.98 -28.34 4.50
N VAL A 401 24.57 -29.59 4.68
CA VAL A 401 24.86 -30.32 5.92
C VAL A 401 26.24 -30.97 5.85
N SER A 402 26.82 -31.25 7.03
CA SER A 402 28.12 -31.91 7.16
C SER A 402 28.13 -33.31 6.54
N LYS A 403 29.13 -33.59 5.73
CA LYS A 403 29.29 -34.83 4.99
C LYS A 403 30.65 -35.42 5.26
N VAL A 404 30.68 -36.71 5.56
CA VAL A 404 31.94 -37.45 5.75
C VAL A 404 32.26 -38.23 4.48
N LEU A 405 33.45 -38.03 3.92
CA LEU A 405 33.94 -38.78 2.79
C LEU A 405 34.22 -40.23 3.21
N ILE A 406 33.53 -41.21 2.60
CA ILE A 406 33.75 -42.63 2.86
C ILE A 406 34.64 -43.26 1.80
N ALA A 407 34.37 -42.97 0.53
CA ALA A 407 35.13 -43.51 -0.59
C ALA A 407 34.90 -42.66 -1.85
N TYR A 408 35.90 -42.68 -2.73
CA TYR A 408 35.71 -42.16 -4.08
C TYR A 408 35.00 -43.21 -4.94
N LYS A 409 33.94 -42.81 -5.65
CA LYS A 409 33.30 -43.68 -6.65
C LYS A 409 34.31 -44.03 -7.72
N ASN A 410 34.35 -45.31 -8.06
CA ASN A 410 35.10 -45.78 -9.22
C ASN A 410 34.17 -45.67 -10.44
N PRO A 411 34.37 -44.75 -11.38
CA PRO A 411 33.39 -44.48 -12.44
C PRO A 411 33.14 -45.62 -13.40
N GLY A 412 33.91 -46.72 -13.29
CA GLY A 412 33.80 -47.89 -14.20
C GLY A 412 32.95 -49.06 -13.70
N HIS A 413 32.56 -49.14 -12.42
CA HIS A 413 32.09 -50.39 -11.86
C HIS A 413 30.81 -50.41 -11.02
N ASN A 414 30.01 -49.32 -10.92
CA ASN A 414 28.86 -49.31 -10.01
C ASN A 414 27.51 -49.11 -10.69
N PHE A 415 27.02 -50.13 -11.35
CA PHE A 415 25.61 -50.22 -11.74
C PHE A 415 24.66 -50.43 -10.55
N ALA A 416 25.13 -50.96 -9.43
CA ALA A 416 24.28 -51.18 -8.24
C ALA A 416 24.06 -49.93 -7.37
N ALA A 417 24.92 -48.92 -7.47
CA ALA A 417 24.81 -47.70 -6.66
C ALA A 417 23.67 -46.75 -7.10
N ALA A 418 23.11 -46.98 -8.28
CA ALA A 418 21.96 -46.21 -8.77
C ALA A 418 20.65 -46.51 -8.04
N TYR A 419 20.59 -47.61 -7.30
CA TYR A 419 19.38 -48.07 -6.59
C TYR A 419 19.42 -47.91 -5.08
N HIS A 420 20.52 -47.48 -4.51
CA HIS A 420 20.42 -46.95 -3.16
C HIS A 420 19.59 -45.66 -3.25
N SER A 421 18.38 -45.74 -2.72
CA SER A 421 17.51 -44.59 -2.54
C SER A 421 18.36 -43.42 -2.04
N SER A 422 18.68 -42.49 -2.93
CA SER A 422 19.42 -41.33 -2.52
C SER A 422 18.48 -40.61 -1.54
N VAL A 423 19.03 -40.08 -0.47
CA VAL A 423 18.31 -39.24 0.47
C VAL A 423 17.56 -38.10 -0.29
N TYR A 424 18.06 -37.74 -1.44
CA TYR A 424 17.46 -36.81 -2.38
C TYR A 424 16.15 -37.28 -3.03
N SER A 425 15.95 -38.61 -3.20
CA SER A 425 14.68 -39.15 -3.71
C SER A 425 13.57 -39.07 -2.65
N GLY A 426 13.93 -39.24 -1.38
CA GLY A 426 13.02 -39.03 -0.26
C GLY A 426 12.60 -37.57 -0.09
N LEU A 427 13.51 -36.62 -0.27
CA LEU A 427 13.21 -35.18 -0.21
C LEU A 427 12.37 -34.68 -1.37
N MET A 428 12.47 -35.28 -2.55
CA MET A 428 11.60 -34.96 -3.68
C MET A 428 10.20 -35.56 -3.53
N LEU A 429 10.06 -36.64 -2.74
CA LEU A 429 8.78 -37.30 -2.44
C LEU A 429 8.08 -36.67 -1.22
N ASP A 430 8.82 -36.09 -0.28
CA ASP A 430 8.27 -35.49 0.95
C ASP A 430 7.50 -34.19 0.71
N THR A 431 7.41 -33.70 -0.54
CA THR A 431 6.51 -32.62 -0.94
C THR A 431 5.10 -33.11 -1.25
N TYR A 432 4.81 -34.43 -1.13
CA TYR A 432 3.52 -35.02 -1.49
C TYR A 432 2.84 -35.80 -0.35
N CYS A 433 3.36 -35.74 0.85
CA CYS A 433 2.69 -36.30 2.04
C CYS A 433 2.21 -35.24 3.00
#